data_da912ca1ba1a5a1cbd5c4d2817aba7a0
#
_entry.id   da912ca1ba1a5a1cbd5c4d2817aba7a0
#
_cell.length_a   1.000
_cell.length_b   1.000
_cell.length_c   1.000
_cell.angle_alpha   90.00
_cell.angle_beta   90.00
_cell.angle_gamma   90.00
#
_symmetry.space_group_name_H-M   'P 1'
#
loop_
_entity.id
_entity.type
_entity.pdbx_description
1 polymer ?
#
loop_
_entity_poly.entity_id
_entity_poly.type
_entity_poly.pdbx_seq_one_letter_code
_entity_poly.pdbx_strand_id
1 'polypeptide(L)'
;MGIGRVTQVMGPVIDVRFEHNEVPKINNALVIDVPKEEGTIQLTLEVALQLGDDVVRTIAMDSTDGVQRGMDVKDTGKEISVPVGDETLGRVFNVLGETIDLKEEISDSVRRDPIHRQAPAFDELSTEVQILETGIKVVDLLAPYIKGGKIGLFGGAGVGKTVLIQELINNIAQEHGGISVFAGVGERTREGNDLYFEMSDSGVIKKSAMVFGQMNEPPGARMRVALSGLTMAEYFRDEQGQDVLLFIDNIFRFTQAGSEVSALLGRMPSAVGYQPTLATEMGQLQERITSTTKGSVTSIQAVFVPADDYTDPAPATAFAHLDATTNLERKLTEMGIYPAVDPLASTSRALEPSIVGQEHYEVARDVQSTLQKYRELQDIIAILGMDELSDEDKQTVERARRIQFFLSQNFHVAEQFTGQKGSYVPVKTTVANFKDILDGKYDHIPEDAFRLVGSMDDVIAKAKDMGVEV
;
A
#
# COMPACT_ATOMS: atom_id res chain seq x y z
N MET A 1 -26.49 6.95 27.83
CA MET A 1 -26.26 7.31 26.42
C MET A 1 -27.06 8.59 26.18
N GLY A 2 -26.36 9.69 25.93
CA GLY A 2 -26.99 11.00 25.76
C GLY A 2 -27.68 11.13 24.42
N ILE A 3 -28.75 11.91 24.39
CA ILE A 3 -29.41 12.32 23.16
C ILE A 3 -29.14 13.81 22.96
N GLY A 4 -28.48 14.14 21.85
CA GLY A 4 -28.26 15.52 21.44
C GLY A 4 -29.18 15.94 20.32
N ARG A 5 -29.05 17.20 19.90
CA ARG A 5 -29.77 17.76 18.77
C ARG A 5 -28.85 18.50 17.81
N VAL A 6 -29.07 18.33 16.53
CA VAL A 6 -28.34 19.05 15.48
C VAL A 6 -28.60 20.55 15.64
N THR A 7 -27.52 21.33 15.76
CA THR A 7 -27.58 22.78 15.81
C THR A 7 -27.18 23.44 14.51
N GLN A 8 -26.25 22.84 13.77
CA GLN A 8 -25.74 23.36 12.49
C GLN A 8 -25.28 22.23 11.59
N VAL A 9 -25.49 22.39 10.27
CA VAL A 9 -24.98 21.52 9.22
C VAL A 9 -24.13 22.34 8.26
N MET A 10 -22.87 21.95 8.08
CA MET A 10 -21.88 22.61 7.22
C MET A 10 -21.25 21.58 6.28
N GLY A 11 -21.99 21.13 5.26
CA GLY A 11 -21.55 20.02 4.42
C GLY A 11 -21.31 18.75 5.23
N PRO A 12 -20.11 18.17 5.22
CA PRO A 12 -19.80 16.94 5.96
C PRO A 12 -19.62 17.15 7.48
N VAL A 13 -19.69 18.38 7.96
CA VAL A 13 -19.49 18.73 9.39
C VAL A 13 -20.83 19.13 10.01
N ILE A 14 -21.15 18.52 11.15
CA ILE A 14 -22.41 18.71 11.88
C ILE A 14 -22.10 19.06 13.33
N ASP A 15 -22.68 20.16 13.82
CA ASP A 15 -22.62 20.53 15.24
C ASP A 15 -23.85 19.98 15.96
N VAL A 16 -23.61 19.37 17.12
CA VAL A 16 -24.63 18.73 17.96
C VAL A 16 -24.52 19.23 19.38
N ARG A 17 -25.64 19.66 19.97
CA ARG A 17 -25.74 20.04 21.37
C ARG A 17 -26.31 18.91 22.19
N PHE A 18 -25.66 18.62 23.30
CA PHE A 18 -26.11 17.64 24.30
C PHE A 18 -26.58 18.31 25.59
N GLU A 19 -27.21 17.54 26.45
CA GLU A 19 -27.48 17.98 27.82
C GLU A 19 -26.18 18.06 28.61
N HIS A 20 -26.16 18.96 29.62
CA HIS A 20 -25.00 19.10 30.50
C HIS A 20 -24.68 17.75 31.19
N ASN A 21 -23.41 17.34 31.19
CA ASN A 21 -22.89 16.05 31.65
C ASN A 21 -23.13 14.84 30.73
N GLU A 22 -23.77 15.03 29.55
CA GLU A 22 -23.94 13.97 28.53
C GLU A 22 -23.13 14.23 27.27
N VAL A 23 -22.19 15.17 27.32
CA VAL A 23 -21.35 15.54 26.16
C VAL A 23 -20.44 14.35 25.79
N PRO A 24 -20.50 13.87 24.52
CA PRO A 24 -19.69 12.76 24.06
C PRO A 24 -18.20 13.04 24.13
N LYS A 25 -17.42 11.97 24.27
CA LYS A 25 -15.96 12.04 24.15
C LYS A 25 -15.54 12.24 22.69
N ILE A 26 -14.37 12.82 22.47
CA ILE A 26 -13.74 12.87 21.17
C ILE A 26 -13.57 11.45 20.64
N ASN A 27 -13.78 11.27 19.33
CA ASN A 27 -13.83 10.01 18.58
C ASN A 27 -15.09 9.15 18.79
N ASN A 28 -15.98 9.48 19.72
CA ASN A 28 -17.22 8.73 19.83
C ASN A 28 -18.01 8.76 18.52
N ALA A 29 -18.62 7.63 18.20
CA ALA A 29 -19.59 7.52 17.10
C ALA A 29 -20.97 7.96 17.58
N LEU A 30 -21.55 8.89 16.85
CA LEU A 30 -22.92 9.34 17.04
C LEU A 30 -23.78 8.87 15.87
N VAL A 31 -25.08 8.71 16.07
CA VAL A 31 -25.98 8.19 15.04
C VAL A 31 -27.19 9.10 14.90
N ILE A 32 -27.53 9.42 13.65
CA ILE A 32 -28.75 10.15 13.27
C ILE A 32 -29.59 9.24 12.39
N ASP A 33 -30.87 9.12 12.71
CA ASP A 33 -31.86 8.48 11.84
C ASP A 33 -32.39 9.54 10.84
N VAL A 34 -31.94 9.49 9.59
CA VAL A 34 -32.32 10.46 8.54
C VAL A 34 -33.46 9.90 7.70
N PRO A 35 -34.64 10.53 7.69
CA PRO A 35 -35.73 10.11 6.84
C PRO A 35 -35.41 10.31 5.36
N LYS A 36 -35.72 9.32 4.53
CA LYS A 36 -35.65 9.35 3.06
C LYS A 36 -36.96 8.92 2.47
N GLU A 37 -37.15 9.12 1.17
CA GLU A 37 -38.37 8.73 0.47
C GLU A 37 -38.68 7.22 0.59
N GLU A 38 -37.61 6.39 0.62
CA GLU A 38 -37.74 4.92 0.69
C GLU A 38 -37.43 4.34 2.09
N GLY A 39 -37.51 5.15 3.15
CA GLY A 39 -37.29 4.68 4.52
C GLY A 39 -36.40 5.60 5.36
N THR A 40 -35.70 5.00 6.33
CA THR A 40 -34.80 5.75 7.20
C THR A 40 -33.38 5.22 7.01
N ILE A 41 -32.43 6.14 6.80
CA ILE A 41 -30.99 5.82 6.73
C ILE A 41 -30.34 6.23 8.03
N GLN A 42 -29.52 5.37 8.57
CA GLN A 42 -28.71 5.65 9.74
C GLN A 42 -27.38 6.28 9.32
N LEU A 43 -27.18 7.55 9.70
CA LEU A 43 -25.93 8.27 9.44
C LEU A 43 -25.05 8.25 10.68
N THR A 44 -23.82 7.79 10.53
CA THR A 44 -22.81 7.80 11.59
C THR A 44 -21.95 9.07 11.49
N LEU A 45 -21.79 9.72 12.64
CA LEU A 45 -20.91 10.88 12.83
C LEU A 45 -19.78 10.51 13.79
N GLU A 46 -18.62 11.10 13.61
CA GLU A 46 -17.51 11.00 14.58
C GLU A 46 -17.26 12.34 15.23
N VAL A 47 -17.18 12.36 16.55
CA VAL A 47 -16.87 13.58 17.32
C VAL A 47 -15.42 13.98 17.08
N ALA A 48 -15.23 15.15 16.47
CA ALA A 48 -13.90 15.69 16.17
C ALA A 48 -13.43 16.71 17.23
N LEU A 49 -14.34 17.55 17.73
CA LEU A 49 -14.04 18.64 18.66
C LEU A 49 -15.16 18.82 19.67
N GLN A 50 -14.80 19.28 20.87
CA GLN A 50 -15.73 19.86 21.85
C GLN A 50 -15.59 21.38 21.78
N LEU A 51 -16.67 22.08 21.45
CA LEU A 51 -16.66 23.53 21.23
C LEU A 51 -16.91 24.36 22.49
N GLY A 52 -17.30 23.71 23.58
CA GLY A 52 -17.88 24.37 24.77
C GLY A 52 -19.40 24.49 24.64
N ASP A 53 -20.05 24.98 25.71
CA ASP A 53 -21.52 25.14 25.79
C ASP A 53 -22.29 23.85 25.42
N ASP A 54 -21.75 22.70 25.81
CA ASP A 54 -22.31 21.37 25.57
C ASP A 54 -22.46 21.00 24.06
N VAL A 55 -21.72 21.69 23.19
CA VAL A 55 -21.73 21.46 21.75
C VAL A 55 -20.47 20.70 21.31
N VAL A 56 -20.69 19.68 20.48
CA VAL A 56 -19.61 18.94 19.79
C VAL A 56 -19.68 19.17 18.31
N ARG A 57 -18.53 19.24 17.65
CA ARG A 57 -18.40 19.29 16.21
C ARG A 57 -18.01 17.92 15.70
N THR A 58 -18.75 17.44 14.70
CA THR A 58 -18.62 16.08 14.19
C THR A 58 -18.35 16.06 12.70
N ILE A 59 -17.79 14.94 12.23
CA ILE A 59 -17.56 14.66 10.82
C ILE A 59 -18.44 13.47 10.43
N ALA A 60 -19.23 13.62 9.36
CA ALA A 60 -20.11 12.58 8.86
C ALA A 60 -19.31 11.53 8.06
N MET A 61 -19.67 10.26 8.23
CA MET A 61 -19.08 9.13 7.53
C MET A 61 -19.81 8.80 6.21
N ASP A 62 -20.96 9.43 5.98
CA ASP A 62 -21.75 9.32 4.74
C ASP A 62 -22.41 10.68 4.41
N SER A 63 -23.19 10.73 3.33
CA SER A 63 -23.88 11.94 2.91
C SER A 63 -24.74 12.55 4.03
N THR A 64 -24.64 13.85 4.20
CA THR A 64 -25.46 14.64 5.13
C THR A 64 -26.77 15.11 4.52
N ASP A 65 -27.11 14.66 3.32
CA ASP A 65 -28.35 15.06 2.64
C ASP A 65 -29.59 14.63 3.44
N GLY A 66 -30.46 15.59 3.71
CA GLY A 66 -31.67 15.38 4.51
C GLY A 66 -31.49 15.61 6.01
N VAL A 67 -30.26 15.82 6.49
CA VAL A 67 -30.04 16.22 7.88
C VAL A 67 -30.53 17.65 8.09
N GLN A 68 -31.33 17.83 9.12
CA GLN A 68 -31.92 19.11 9.47
C GLN A 68 -31.59 19.49 10.92
N ARG A 69 -31.54 20.79 11.13
CA ARG A 69 -31.43 21.35 12.47
C ARG A 69 -32.57 20.88 13.37
N GLY A 70 -32.25 20.48 14.59
CA GLY A 70 -33.22 19.98 15.56
C GLY A 70 -33.45 18.47 15.54
N MET A 71 -32.85 17.72 14.57
CA MET A 71 -32.91 16.27 14.57
C MET A 71 -32.18 15.69 15.79
N ASP A 72 -32.71 14.60 16.32
CA ASP A 72 -32.12 13.88 17.44
C ASP A 72 -30.87 13.09 17.01
N VAL A 73 -29.85 13.14 17.87
CA VAL A 73 -28.56 12.46 17.66
C VAL A 73 -28.27 11.60 18.88
N LYS A 74 -28.01 10.32 18.67
CA LYS A 74 -27.73 9.38 19.75
C LYS A 74 -26.21 9.19 19.90
N ASP A 75 -25.68 9.37 21.10
CA ASP A 75 -24.32 8.94 21.41
C ASP A 75 -24.30 7.42 21.62
N THR A 76 -23.49 6.71 20.85
CA THR A 76 -23.33 5.25 21.02
C THR A 76 -22.48 4.89 22.24
N GLY A 77 -21.80 5.87 22.84
CA GLY A 77 -20.86 5.68 23.94
C GLY A 77 -19.57 4.94 23.54
N LYS A 78 -19.36 4.71 22.27
CA LYS A 78 -18.22 3.97 21.69
C LYS A 78 -17.64 4.71 20.50
N GLU A 79 -16.39 4.44 20.21
CA GLU A 79 -15.74 4.86 18.97
C GLU A 79 -16.21 4.00 17.78
N ILE A 80 -15.98 4.48 16.55
CA ILE A 80 -16.17 3.66 15.36
C ILE A 80 -15.31 2.41 15.49
N SER A 81 -15.93 1.26 15.32
CA SER A 81 -15.27 -0.04 15.41
C SER A 81 -15.58 -0.90 14.19
N VAL A 82 -14.63 -1.75 13.82
CA VAL A 82 -14.73 -2.64 12.66
C VAL A 82 -14.60 -4.09 13.09
N PRO A 83 -15.22 -5.04 12.36
CA PRO A 83 -15.04 -6.46 12.64
C PRO A 83 -13.59 -6.87 12.42
N VAL A 84 -13.10 -7.79 13.23
CA VAL A 84 -11.74 -8.32 13.16
C VAL A 84 -11.77 -9.84 13.28
N GLY A 85 -10.75 -10.50 12.74
CA GLY A 85 -10.61 -11.96 12.80
C GLY A 85 -10.83 -12.64 11.46
N ASP A 86 -10.84 -13.95 11.49
CA ASP A 86 -10.88 -14.79 10.28
C ASP A 86 -12.16 -14.59 9.45
N GLU A 87 -13.24 -14.16 10.08
CA GLU A 87 -14.51 -13.86 9.43
C GLU A 87 -14.42 -12.67 8.47
N THR A 88 -13.39 -11.85 8.57
CA THR A 88 -13.14 -10.73 7.64
C THR A 88 -12.49 -11.18 6.34
N LEU A 89 -11.89 -12.34 6.31
CA LEU A 89 -11.16 -12.85 5.15
C LEU A 89 -12.12 -13.21 4.01
N GLY A 90 -11.76 -12.79 2.81
CA GLY A 90 -12.59 -12.95 1.62
C GLY A 90 -13.77 -11.98 1.52
N ARG A 91 -13.79 -10.96 2.38
CA ARG A 91 -14.89 -10.02 2.50
C ARG A 91 -14.46 -8.59 2.15
N VAL A 92 -15.45 -7.79 1.78
CA VAL A 92 -15.28 -6.37 1.44
C VAL A 92 -16.16 -5.51 2.34
N PHE A 93 -15.56 -4.48 2.93
CA PHE A 93 -16.18 -3.60 3.93
C PHE A 93 -16.12 -2.14 3.52
N ASN A 94 -17.03 -1.35 4.08
CA ASN A 94 -16.92 0.11 4.11
C ASN A 94 -16.14 0.59 5.35
N VAL A 95 -16.04 1.90 5.54
CA VAL A 95 -15.31 2.52 6.66
C VAL A 95 -15.83 2.10 8.04
N LEU A 96 -17.12 1.80 8.16
CA LEU A 96 -17.79 1.36 9.39
C LEU A 96 -17.67 -0.15 9.63
N GLY A 97 -17.02 -0.89 8.72
CA GLY A 97 -16.94 -2.33 8.78
C GLY A 97 -18.26 -3.05 8.47
N GLU A 98 -19.12 -2.41 7.70
CA GLU A 98 -20.30 -3.04 7.10
C GLU A 98 -19.91 -3.69 5.79
N THR A 99 -20.47 -4.87 5.51
CA THR A 99 -20.17 -5.61 4.28
C THR A 99 -20.81 -4.97 3.05
N ILE A 100 -20.05 -4.84 1.98
CA ILE A 100 -20.51 -4.28 0.70
C ILE A 100 -20.35 -5.24 -0.48
N ASP A 101 -20.06 -6.50 -0.20
CA ASP A 101 -19.78 -7.55 -1.19
C ASP A 101 -21.02 -8.36 -1.61
N LEU A 102 -22.21 -7.93 -1.23
CA LEU A 102 -23.51 -8.58 -1.52
C LEU A 102 -23.61 -10.02 -0.98
N LYS A 103 -22.75 -10.42 -0.07
CA LYS A 103 -22.83 -11.69 0.66
C LYS A 103 -23.62 -11.50 1.97
N GLU A 104 -23.87 -12.59 2.68
CA GLU A 104 -24.48 -12.53 4.01
C GLU A 104 -23.72 -11.60 4.95
N GLU A 105 -24.42 -10.83 5.75
CA GLU A 105 -23.83 -9.94 6.74
C GLU A 105 -23.02 -10.74 7.78
N ILE A 106 -21.96 -10.13 8.27
CA ILE A 106 -21.18 -10.72 9.36
C ILE A 106 -22.00 -10.69 10.64
N SER A 107 -22.00 -11.78 11.38
CA SER A 107 -22.71 -11.92 12.66
C SER A 107 -22.32 -10.79 13.64
N ASP A 108 -23.30 -10.25 14.34
CA ASP A 108 -23.09 -9.26 15.43
C ASP A 108 -22.24 -9.83 16.59
N SER A 109 -22.06 -11.15 16.66
CA SER A 109 -21.22 -11.81 17.67
C SER A 109 -19.71 -11.72 17.36
N VAL A 110 -19.33 -11.32 16.14
CA VAL A 110 -17.93 -11.15 15.75
C VAL A 110 -17.32 -9.98 16.52
N ARG A 111 -16.12 -10.18 17.03
CA ARG A 111 -15.38 -9.12 17.74
C ARG A 111 -15.18 -7.91 16.83
N ARG A 112 -15.40 -6.74 17.40
CA ARG A 112 -15.14 -5.45 16.75
C ARG A 112 -14.16 -4.65 17.59
N ASP A 113 -13.15 -4.12 16.95
CA ASP A 113 -12.12 -3.29 17.59
C ASP A 113 -12.23 -1.83 17.12
N PRO A 114 -11.96 -0.86 18.00
CA PRO A 114 -12.02 0.56 17.65
C PRO A 114 -10.91 0.92 16.66
N ILE A 115 -11.22 1.82 15.72
CA ILE A 115 -10.27 2.26 14.70
C ILE A 115 -9.21 3.23 15.24
N HIS A 116 -9.50 3.94 16.33
CA HIS A 116 -8.55 4.80 17.02
C HIS A 116 -7.81 3.98 18.10
N ARG A 117 -6.56 3.65 17.82
CA ARG A 117 -5.68 2.93 18.73
C ARG A 117 -4.37 3.66 18.88
N GLN A 118 -3.74 3.48 20.03
CA GLN A 118 -2.36 3.91 20.23
C GLN A 118 -1.41 3.01 19.45
N ALA A 119 -0.29 3.57 19.01
CA ALA A 119 0.82 2.77 18.50
C ALA A 119 1.30 1.79 19.58
N PRO A 120 1.91 0.64 19.20
CA PRO A 120 2.50 -0.28 20.16
C PRO A 120 3.48 0.44 21.08
N ALA A 121 3.50 0.04 22.37
CA ALA A 121 4.41 0.61 23.33
C ALA A 121 5.87 0.25 22.99
N PHE A 122 6.81 1.05 23.45
CA PHE A 122 8.23 0.90 23.12
C PHE A 122 8.78 -0.49 23.47
N ASP A 123 8.32 -1.08 24.55
CA ASP A 123 8.72 -2.42 25.01
C ASP A 123 8.04 -3.57 24.26
N GLU A 124 7.01 -3.28 23.48
CA GLU A 124 6.34 -4.24 22.60
C GLU A 124 6.99 -4.34 21.22
N LEU A 125 7.81 -3.36 20.84
CA LEU A 125 8.45 -3.31 19.53
C LEU A 125 9.53 -4.37 19.39
N SER A 126 9.60 -4.99 18.21
CA SER A 126 10.72 -5.86 17.85
C SER A 126 11.96 -5.01 17.55
N THR A 127 13.08 -5.40 18.14
CA THR A 127 14.39 -4.78 17.85
C THR A 127 15.14 -5.49 16.70
N GLU A 128 14.64 -6.63 16.27
CA GLU A 128 15.26 -7.43 15.19
C GLU A 128 14.76 -6.93 13.83
N VAL A 129 15.70 -6.58 12.95
CA VAL A 129 15.41 -6.21 11.58
C VAL A 129 15.42 -7.47 10.72
N GLN A 130 14.27 -7.84 10.18
CA GLN A 130 14.10 -8.98 9.29
C GLN A 130 13.63 -8.52 7.90
N ILE A 131 14.20 -9.13 6.87
CA ILE A 131 13.76 -8.90 5.48
C ILE A 131 12.49 -9.68 5.21
N LEU A 132 11.56 -9.03 4.55
CA LEU A 132 10.38 -9.66 3.95
C LEU A 132 10.76 -10.12 2.53
N GLU A 133 10.97 -11.41 2.36
CA GLU A 133 11.26 -11.99 1.05
C GLU A 133 10.01 -12.00 0.18
N THR A 134 10.06 -11.30 -0.95
CA THR A 134 8.89 -11.16 -1.85
C THR A 134 8.88 -12.19 -2.97
N GLY A 135 10.00 -12.79 -3.27
CA GLY A 135 10.18 -13.69 -4.42
C GLY A 135 10.27 -12.95 -5.76
N ILE A 136 10.32 -11.63 -5.73
CA ILE A 136 10.45 -10.76 -6.91
C ILE A 136 11.90 -10.26 -6.97
N LYS A 137 12.64 -10.72 -7.98
CA LYS A 137 14.10 -10.48 -8.09
C LYS A 137 14.50 -9.02 -7.94
N VAL A 138 13.87 -8.13 -8.68
CA VAL A 138 14.23 -6.70 -8.68
C VAL A 138 14.00 -6.05 -7.31
N VAL A 139 12.96 -6.45 -6.61
CA VAL A 139 12.64 -5.95 -5.26
C VAL A 139 13.64 -6.51 -4.25
N ASP A 140 13.76 -7.83 -4.17
CA ASP A 140 14.58 -8.50 -3.15
C ASP A 140 16.08 -8.19 -3.29
N LEU A 141 16.55 -7.98 -4.52
CA LEU A 141 17.96 -7.65 -4.76
C LEU A 141 18.28 -6.18 -4.46
N LEU A 142 17.51 -5.24 -5.00
CA LEU A 142 17.89 -3.83 -5.10
C LEU A 142 17.15 -2.90 -4.13
N ALA A 143 15.93 -3.26 -3.73
CA ALA A 143 15.11 -2.48 -2.80
C ALA A 143 14.35 -3.40 -1.84
N PRO A 144 15.06 -4.23 -1.04
CA PRO A 144 14.43 -5.23 -0.17
C PRO A 144 13.51 -4.59 0.87
N TYR A 145 12.39 -5.26 1.14
CA TYR A 145 11.41 -4.83 2.12
C TYR A 145 11.77 -5.33 3.51
N ILE A 146 11.50 -4.52 4.52
CA ILE A 146 11.67 -4.88 5.93
C ILE A 146 10.31 -5.30 6.50
N LYS A 147 10.25 -6.37 7.26
CA LYS A 147 9.05 -6.72 8.03
C LYS A 147 8.73 -5.60 9.03
N GLY A 148 7.47 -5.18 9.04
CA GLY A 148 7.06 -4.02 9.83
C GLY A 148 7.46 -2.68 9.24
N GLY A 149 8.06 -2.67 8.05
CA GLY A 149 8.45 -1.47 7.33
C GLY A 149 7.30 -0.85 6.54
N LYS A 150 7.57 0.35 6.07
CA LYS A 150 6.64 1.16 5.26
C LYS A 150 7.26 1.38 3.89
N ILE A 151 6.63 0.85 2.86
CA ILE A 151 7.11 0.89 1.48
C ILE A 151 6.23 1.84 0.68
N GLY A 152 6.84 2.83 0.05
CA GLY A 152 6.16 3.69 -0.91
C GLY A 152 6.18 3.08 -2.30
N LEU A 153 5.02 2.95 -2.91
CA LEU A 153 4.86 2.48 -4.28
C LEU A 153 4.51 3.67 -5.18
N PHE A 154 5.41 3.99 -6.09
CA PHE A 154 5.28 5.10 -7.02
C PHE A 154 5.09 4.60 -8.44
N GLY A 155 4.30 5.31 -9.22
CA GLY A 155 4.11 5.00 -10.63
C GLY A 155 2.85 5.64 -11.18
N GLY A 156 2.89 6.00 -12.45
CA GLY A 156 1.75 6.51 -13.18
C GLY A 156 0.68 5.43 -13.47
N ALA A 157 -0.34 5.81 -14.20
CA ALA A 157 -1.36 4.86 -14.64
C ALA A 157 -0.78 3.86 -15.67
N GLY A 158 -1.20 2.60 -15.59
CA GLY A 158 -0.86 1.58 -16.58
C GLY A 158 0.56 1.00 -16.51
N VAL A 159 1.28 1.21 -15.40
CA VAL A 159 2.64 0.66 -15.21
C VAL A 159 2.66 -0.69 -14.49
N GLY A 160 1.49 -1.29 -14.23
CA GLY A 160 1.39 -2.60 -13.57
C GLY A 160 1.38 -2.57 -12.04
N LYS A 161 1.03 -1.43 -11.44
CA LYS A 161 0.93 -1.29 -9.97
C LYS A 161 0.01 -2.34 -9.34
N THR A 162 -1.19 -2.49 -9.86
CA THR A 162 -2.19 -3.45 -9.36
C THR A 162 -1.69 -4.89 -9.48
N VAL A 163 -1.08 -5.24 -10.59
CA VAL A 163 -0.53 -6.59 -10.83
C VAL A 163 0.61 -6.90 -9.84
N LEU A 164 1.46 -5.92 -9.55
CA LEU A 164 2.52 -6.06 -8.54
C LEU A 164 1.93 -6.29 -7.15
N ILE A 165 0.90 -5.52 -6.77
CA ILE A 165 0.20 -5.69 -5.49
C ILE A 165 -0.39 -7.09 -5.38
N GLN A 166 -1.07 -7.56 -6.40
CA GLN A 166 -1.66 -8.90 -6.42
C GLN A 166 -0.60 -10.01 -6.31
N GLU A 167 0.53 -9.87 -6.99
CA GLU A 167 1.63 -10.84 -6.88
C GLU A 167 2.25 -10.86 -5.48
N LEU A 168 2.41 -9.70 -4.86
CA LEU A 168 2.87 -9.62 -3.47
C LEU A 168 1.90 -10.32 -2.51
N ILE A 169 0.60 -10.09 -2.66
CA ILE A 169 -0.43 -10.78 -1.88
C ILE A 169 -0.36 -12.29 -2.09
N ASN A 170 -0.27 -12.72 -3.37
CA ASN A 170 -0.17 -14.13 -3.71
C ASN A 170 1.07 -14.77 -3.09
N ASN A 171 2.23 -14.17 -3.23
CA ASN A 171 3.48 -14.72 -2.73
C ASN A 171 3.51 -14.80 -1.21
N ILE A 172 2.99 -13.79 -0.52
CA ILE A 172 2.86 -13.82 0.94
C ILE A 172 1.90 -14.92 1.39
N ALA A 173 0.77 -15.09 0.72
CA ALA A 173 -0.20 -16.12 1.05
C ALA A 173 0.33 -17.53 0.81
N GLN A 174 1.01 -17.77 -0.31
CA GLN A 174 1.48 -19.10 -0.71
C GLN A 174 2.77 -19.51 -0.01
N GLU A 175 3.74 -18.62 0.07
CA GLU A 175 5.08 -18.96 0.57
C GLU A 175 5.24 -18.71 2.07
N HIS A 176 4.55 -17.72 2.61
CA HIS A 176 4.65 -17.34 4.02
C HIS A 176 3.40 -17.68 4.83
N GLY A 177 2.31 -18.13 4.19
CA GLY A 177 1.02 -18.40 4.84
C GLY A 177 0.36 -17.16 5.46
N GLY A 178 0.83 -15.97 5.09
CA GLY A 178 0.43 -14.70 5.66
C GLY A 178 -0.92 -14.19 5.16
N ILE A 179 -1.42 -13.18 5.86
CA ILE A 179 -2.69 -12.51 5.58
C ILE A 179 -2.40 -11.12 5.03
N SER A 180 -3.28 -10.63 4.17
CA SER A 180 -3.22 -9.28 3.62
C SER A 180 -4.50 -8.53 3.90
N VAL A 181 -4.37 -7.21 4.09
CA VAL A 181 -5.49 -6.29 4.18
C VAL A 181 -5.28 -5.20 3.13
N PHE A 182 -6.30 -4.94 2.33
CA PHE A 182 -6.28 -3.88 1.33
C PHE A 182 -7.22 -2.75 1.76
N ALA A 183 -6.69 -1.54 1.89
CA ALA A 183 -7.44 -0.33 2.19
C ALA A 183 -7.45 0.59 0.95
N GLY A 184 -8.58 0.65 0.27
CA GLY A 184 -8.81 1.57 -0.85
C GLY A 184 -9.26 2.93 -0.34
N VAL A 185 -8.40 3.94 -0.47
CA VAL A 185 -8.61 5.28 0.07
C VAL A 185 -8.77 6.28 -1.07
N GLY A 186 -9.98 6.73 -1.29
CA GLY A 186 -10.30 7.76 -2.27
C GLY A 186 -10.01 7.39 -3.73
N GLU A 187 -9.98 6.10 -4.04
CA GLU A 187 -9.77 5.60 -5.39
C GLU A 187 -11.10 5.39 -6.13
N ARG A 188 -11.02 5.07 -7.42
CA ARG A 188 -12.22 4.87 -8.25
C ARG A 188 -12.92 3.57 -7.88
N THR A 189 -14.25 3.62 -7.72
CA THR A 189 -15.08 2.45 -7.40
C THR A 189 -14.88 1.31 -8.40
N ARG A 190 -14.72 1.63 -9.69
CA ARG A 190 -14.45 0.63 -10.72
C ARG A 190 -13.16 -0.12 -10.49
N GLU A 191 -12.08 0.58 -10.17
CA GLU A 191 -10.76 -0.04 -9.91
C GLU A 191 -10.80 -0.97 -8.70
N GLY A 192 -11.51 -0.57 -7.64
CA GLY A 192 -11.73 -1.44 -6.48
C GLY A 192 -12.55 -2.68 -6.79
N ASN A 193 -13.57 -2.55 -7.64
CA ASN A 193 -14.38 -3.66 -8.10
C ASN A 193 -13.58 -4.63 -8.99
N ASP A 194 -12.81 -4.10 -9.94
CA ASP A 194 -11.95 -4.88 -10.81
C ASP A 194 -10.93 -5.68 -9.97
N LEU A 195 -10.28 -5.04 -8.99
CA LEU A 195 -9.35 -5.69 -8.07
C LEU A 195 -10.01 -6.84 -7.29
N TYR A 196 -11.23 -6.62 -6.78
CA TYR A 196 -11.97 -7.66 -6.06
C TYR A 196 -12.22 -8.90 -6.93
N PHE A 197 -12.65 -8.71 -8.18
CA PHE A 197 -12.89 -9.82 -9.11
C PHE A 197 -11.59 -10.53 -9.50
N GLU A 198 -10.54 -9.80 -9.82
CA GLU A 198 -9.23 -10.37 -10.15
C GLU A 198 -8.65 -11.18 -8.99
N MET A 199 -8.77 -10.71 -7.75
CA MET A 199 -8.35 -11.43 -6.55
C MET A 199 -9.24 -12.65 -6.27
N SER A 200 -10.52 -12.58 -6.65
CA SER A 200 -11.45 -13.71 -6.52
C SER A 200 -11.13 -14.81 -7.52
N ASP A 201 -10.88 -14.44 -8.77
CA ASP A 201 -10.55 -15.37 -9.86
C ASP A 201 -9.20 -16.07 -9.62
N SER A 202 -8.22 -15.35 -9.10
CA SER A 202 -6.92 -15.91 -8.71
C SER A 202 -6.96 -16.72 -7.41
N GLY A 203 -8.08 -16.65 -6.65
CA GLY A 203 -8.23 -17.31 -5.35
C GLY A 203 -7.49 -16.65 -4.19
N VAL A 204 -6.77 -15.59 -4.43
CA VAL A 204 -5.98 -14.84 -3.43
C VAL A 204 -6.87 -14.16 -2.40
N ILE A 205 -8.10 -13.81 -2.77
CA ILE A 205 -9.08 -13.14 -1.87
C ILE A 205 -9.31 -13.88 -0.55
N LYS A 206 -9.19 -15.21 -0.54
CA LYS A 206 -9.44 -16.06 0.65
C LYS A 206 -8.51 -15.75 1.84
N LYS A 207 -7.36 -15.14 1.57
CA LYS A 207 -6.36 -14.73 2.57
C LYS A 207 -6.29 -13.22 2.73
N SER A 208 -7.31 -12.50 2.24
CA SER A 208 -7.31 -11.05 2.21
C SER A 208 -8.63 -10.48 2.71
N ALA A 209 -8.57 -9.39 3.46
CA ALA A 209 -9.72 -8.54 3.77
C ALA A 209 -9.58 -7.21 3.00
N MET A 210 -10.69 -6.67 2.52
CA MET A 210 -10.70 -5.41 1.75
C MET A 210 -11.62 -4.39 2.41
N VAL A 211 -11.16 -3.15 2.50
CA VAL A 211 -11.92 -2.04 3.06
C VAL A 211 -11.85 -0.87 2.08
N PHE A 212 -12.99 -0.31 1.69
CA PHE A 212 -13.05 0.78 0.73
C PHE A 212 -13.72 2.03 1.30
N GLY A 213 -13.09 3.17 1.10
CA GLY A 213 -13.66 4.52 1.20
C GLY A 213 -13.35 5.25 -0.10
N GLN A 214 -14.27 5.13 -1.07
CA GLN A 214 -14.03 5.48 -2.46
C GLN A 214 -14.10 6.99 -2.74
N MET A 215 -13.73 7.37 -3.96
CA MET A 215 -13.64 8.76 -4.42
C MET A 215 -14.98 9.53 -4.31
N ASN A 216 -16.10 8.83 -4.44
CA ASN A 216 -17.43 9.41 -4.35
C ASN A 216 -17.96 9.53 -2.92
N GLU A 217 -17.27 8.96 -1.94
CA GLU A 217 -17.67 9.03 -0.54
C GLU A 217 -17.17 10.33 0.12
N PRO A 218 -17.83 10.80 1.17
CA PRO A 218 -17.47 12.04 1.84
C PRO A 218 -16.10 11.97 2.51
N PRO A 219 -15.49 13.12 2.83
CA PRO A 219 -14.15 13.16 3.40
C PRO A 219 -14.00 12.37 4.70
N GLY A 220 -15.04 12.27 5.52
CA GLY A 220 -15.01 11.47 6.75
C GLY A 220 -14.68 10.00 6.48
N ALA A 221 -15.36 9.38 5.51
CA ALA A 221 -15.10 8.01 5.12
C ALA A 221 -13.66 7.84 4.59
N ARG A 222 -13.23 8.72 3.71
CA ARG A 222 -11.87 8.68 3.13
C ARG A 222 -10.75 8.91 4.16
N MET A 223 -11.01 9.71 5.19
CA MET A 223 -10.07 9.94 6.30
C MET A 223 -9.89 8.72 7.21
N ARG A 224 -10.93 7.90 7.34
CA ARG A 224 -10.98 6.84 8.37
C ARG A 224 -10.80 5.44 7.82
N VAL A 225 -11.02 5.22 6.53
CA VAL A 225 -10.93 3.88 5.94
C VAL A 225 -9.55 3.23 6.07
N ALA A 226 -8.47 4.01 5.99
CA ALA A 226 -7.13 3.51 6.23
C ALA A 226 -6.96 2.99 7.67
N LEU A 227 -7.55 3.68 8.65
CA LEU A 227 -7.57 3.24 10.05
C LEU A 227 -8.40 1.97 10.22
N SER A 228 -9.51 1.84 9.50
CA SER A 228 -10.34 0.64 9.52
C SER A 228 -9.56 -0.58 9.03
N GLY A 229 -8.88 -0.47 7.90
CA GLY A 229 -8.00 -1.52 7.37
C GLY A 229 -6.84 -1.85 8.30
N LEU A 230 -6.18 -0.83 8.84
CA LEU A 230 -5.08 -1.02 9.79
C LEU A 230 -5.52 -1.74 11.06
N THR A 231 -6.71 -1.44 11.58
CA THR A 231 -7.26 -2.12 12.75
C THR A 231 -7.49 -3.60 12.49
N MET A 232 -7.99 -3.98 11.30
CA MET A 232 -8.10 -5.38 10.91
C MET A 232 -6.73 -6.07 10.83
N ALA A 233 -5.74 -5.40 10.26
CA ALA A 233 -4.36 -5.92 10.17
C ALA A 233 -3.72 -6.10 11.54
N GLU A 234 -3.90 -5.15 12.45
CA GLU A 234 -3.35 -5.19 13.81
C GLU A 234 -3.90 -6.38 14.63
N TYR A 235 -5.15 -6.77 14.41
CA TYR A 235 -5.69 -7.95 15.07
C TYR A 235 -4.89 -9.23 14.73
N PHE A 236 -4.60 -9.44 13.46
CA PHE A 236 -3.80 -10.60 13.03
C PHE A 236 -2.37 -10.56 13.55
N ARG A 237 -1.76 -9.38 13.64
CA ARG A 237 -0.44 -9.20 14.25
C ARG A 237 -0.45 -9.50 15.74
N ASP A 238 -1.38 -8.89 16.49
CA ASP A 238 -1.34 -8.83 17.95
C ASP A 238 -1.97 -10.06 18.61
N GLU A 239 -3.04 -10.61 18.03
CA GLU A 239 -3.79 -11.73 18.59
C GLU A 239 -3.41 -13.07 17.96
N GLN A 240 -3.09 -13.10 16.66
CA GLN A 240 -2.71 -14.32 15.96
C GLN A 240 -1.21 -14.45 15.71
N GLY A 241 -0.42 -13.44 16.04
CA GLY A 241 1.04 -13.46 15.90
C GLY A 241 1.51 -13.61 14.44
N GLN A 242 0.76 -13.06 13.49
CA GLN A 242 1.05 -13.21 12.08
C GLN A 242 1.84 -12.04 11.50
N ASP A 243 2.51 -12.30 10.39
CA ASP A 243 3.08 -11.27 9.52
C ASP A 243 2.02 -10.88 8.49
N VAL A 244 1.57 -9.62 8.57
CA VAL A 244 0.46 -9.10 7.77
C VAL A 244 0.98 -8.08 6.75
N LEU A 245 0.49 -8.15 5.52
CA LEU A 245 0.64 -7.07 4.56
C LEU A 245 -0.58 -6.14 4.62
N LEU A 246 -0.31 -4.85 4.73
CA LEU A 246 -1.32 -3.80 4.61
C LEU A 246 -1.05 -2.97 3.37
N PHE A 247 -1.99 -2.99 2.43
CA PHE A 247 -1.96 -2.13 1.26
C PHE A 247 -2.83 -0.91 1.50
N ILE A 248 -2.30 0.28 1.22
CA ILE A 248 -3.03 1.55 1.29
C ILE A 248 -2.96 2.20 -0.09
N ASP A 249 -4.05 2.25 -0.77
CA ASP A 249 -4.16 2.90 -2.08
C ASP A 249 -5.30 3.94 -2.04
N ASN A 250 -5.03 5.21 -1.87
CA ASN A 250 -3.77 5.92 -1.94
C ASN A 250 -3.54 6.75 -0.65
N ILE A 251 -2.34 6.75 -0.10
CA ILE A 251 -2.05 7.50 1.14
C ILE A 251 -2.22 9.02 0.97
N PHE A 252 -2.02 9.57 -0.22
CA PHE A 252 -2.28 10.98 -0.51
C PHE A 252 -3.74 11.34 -0.27
N ARG A 253 -4.68 10.45 -0.62
CA ARG A 253 -6.11 10.70 -0.45
C ARG A 253 -6.53 10.77 1.03
N PHE A 254 -5.83 10.05 1.89
CA PHE A 254 -5.99 10.18 3.34
C PHE A 254 -5.71 11.61 3.81
N THR A 255 -4.60 12.19 3.39
CA THR A 255 -4.25 13.58 3.74
C THR A 255 -5.16 14.60 3.07
N GLN A 256 -5.53 14.39 1.82
CA GLN A 256 -6.44 15.26 1.09
C GLN A 256 -7.82 15.35 1.77
N ALA A 257 -8.37 14.22 2.20
CA ALA A 257 -9.65 14.20 2.91
C ALA A 257 -9.60 15.01 4.21
N GLY A 258 -8.49 14.94 4.95
CA GLY A 258 -8.25 15.78 6.12
C GLY A 258 -8.22 17.28 5.79
N SER A 259 -7.65 17.66 4.67
CA SER A 259 -7.60 19.06 4.24
C SER A 259 -9.00 19.60 3.87
N GLU A 260 -9.86 18.78 3.31
CA GLU A 260 -11.24 19.16 2.92
C GLU A 260 -12.10 19.58 4.11
N VAL A 261 -11.90 18.99 5.28
CA VAL A 261 -12.68 19.31 6.48
C VAL A 261 -11.99 20.30 7.42
N SER A 262 -10.72 20.57 7.24
CA SER A 262 -9.87 21.33 8.19
C SER A 262 -10.43 22.73 8.48
N ALA A 263 -10.82 23.47 7.45
CA ALA A 263 -11.39 24.81 7.60
C ALA A 263 -12.75 24.75 8.32
N LEU A 264 -13.58 23.77 8.02
CA LEU A 264 -14.88 23.56 8.68
C LEU A 264 -14.72 23.20 10.16
N LEU A 265 -13.62 22.58 10.53
CA LEU A 265 -13.27 22.32 11.93
C LEU A 265 -12.70 23.56 12.65
N GLY A 266 -12.59 24.70 11.95
CA GLY A 266 -12.08 25.94 12.53
C GLY A 266 -10.56 26.03 12.62
N ARG A 267 -9.83 25.22 11.85
CA ARG A 267 -8.36 25.23 11.80
C ARG A 267 -7.88 26.22 10.73
N MET A 268 -6.85 26.97 11.04
CA MET A 268 -6.18 27.83 10.06
C MET A 268 -5.37 26.97 9.08
N PRO A 269 -5.45 27.22 7.78
CA PRO A 269 -4.68 26.47 6.81
C PRO A 269 -3.16 26.70 6.99
N SER A 270 -2.39 25.65 6.79
CA SER A 270 -0.94 25.69 6.72
C SER A 270 -0.45 25.87 5.26
N ALA A 271 0.82 25.55 5.00
CA ALA A 271 1.40 25.66 3.66
C ALA A 271 0.55 24.93 2.61
N VAL A 272 0.38 25.54 1.44
CA VAL A 272 -0.39 25.02 0.29
C VAL A 272 -1.85 24.71 0.61
N GLY A 273 -2.39 25.23 1.72
CA GLY A 273 -3.77 25.01 2.14
C GLY A 273 -4.05 23.71 2.90
N TYR A 274 -3.01 22.94 3.25
CA TYR A 274 -3.16 21.74 4.05
C TYR A 274 -3.52 22.05 5.51
N GLN A 275 -4.07 21.03 6.20
CA GLN A 275 -4.35 21.10 7.63
C GLN A 275 -3.06 21.28 8.47
N PRO A 276 -3.10 22.07 9.54
CA PRO A 276 -1.94 22.22 10.43
C PRO A 276 -1.58 20.92 11.17
N THR A 277 -2.51 19.97 11.23
CA THR A 277 -2.37 18.65 11.86
C THR A 277 -1.85 17.56 10.93
N LEU A 278 -1.44 17.89 9.70
CA LEU A 278 -1.01 16.94 8.68
C LEU A 278 0.05 15.94 9.19
N ALA A 279 1.12 16.45 9.78
CA ALA A 279 2.20 15.60 10.30
C ALA A 279 1.74 14.72 11.46
N THR A 280 0.89 15.23 12.34
CA THR A 280 0.35 14.48 13.49
C THR A 280 -0.59 13.37 13.02
N GLU A 281 -1.51 13.67 12.10
CA GLU A 281 -2.43 12.68 11.54
C GLU A 281 -1.69 11.55 10.80
N MET A 282 -0.69 11.90 9.98
CA MET A 282 0.17 10.94 9.30
C MET A 282 0.97 10.11 10.30
N GLY A 283 1.56 10.72 11.32
CA GLY A 283 2.31 10.04 12.37
C GLY A 283 1.46 9.04 13.15
N GLN A 284 0.25 9.42 13.53
CA GLN A 284 -0.68 8.53 14.23
C GLN A 284 -1.04 7.27 13.42
N LEU A 285 -1.17 7.39 12.11
CA LEU A 285 -1.37 6.24 11.23
C LEU A 285 -0.10 5.41 11.10
N GLN A 286 1.01 6.05 10.75
CA GLN A 286 2.24 5.37 10.36
C GLN A 286 2.95 4.66 11.54
N GLU A 287 2.92 5.21 12.73
CA GLU A 287 3.57 4.61 13.90
C GLU A 287 2.88 3.33 14.41
N ARG A 288 1.64 3.09 14.02
CA ARG A 288 0.95 1.82 14.28
C ARG A 288 1.43 0.69 13.38
N ILE A 289 2.00 1.03 12.22
CA ILE A 289 2.52 0.10 11.22
C ILE A 289 3.95 -0.26 11.60
N THR A 290 4.13 -1.40 12.25
CA THR A 290 5.44 -1.80 12.79
C THR A 290 5.48 -3.30 13.10
N SER A 291 6.67 -3.81 13.37
CA SER A 291 6.90 -5.13 13.97
C SER A 291 6.82 -5.07 15.47
N THR A 292 6.11 -6.02 16.05
CA THR A 292 6.08 -6.26 17.49
C THR A 292 6.74 -7.59 17.85
N THR A 293 6.86 -7.87 19.13
CA THR A 293 7.36 -9.17 19.60
C THR A 293 6.45 -10.35 19.24
N LYS A 294 5.21 -10.07 18.80
CA LYS A 294 4.21 -11.08 18.43
C LYS A 294 4.14 -11.33 16.94
N GLY A 295 4.22 -10.30 16.12
CA GLY A 295 4.09 -10.36 14.67
C GLY A 295 4.40 -9.03 14.03
N SER A 296 4.07 -8.87 12.74
CA SER A 296 4.34 -7.64 12.01
C SER A 296 3.18 -7.17 11.16
N VAL A 297 3.09 -5.85 10.95
CA VAL A 297 2.33 -5.23 9.88
C VAL A 297 3.31 -4.50 8.99
N THR A 298 3.46 -4.96 7.77
CA THR A 298 4.26 -4.32 6.73
C THR A 298 3.32 -3.61 5.76
N SER A 299 3.53 -2.34 5.49
CA SER A 299 2.66 -1.59 4.59
C SER A 299 3.30 -1.31 3.25
N ILE A 300 2.48 -1.43 2.20
CA ILE A 300 2.79 -0.96 0.86
C ILE A 300 1.77 0.13 0.54
N GLN A 301 2.26 1.35 0.40
CA GLN A 301 1.46 2.55 0.29
C GLN A 301 1.64 3.15 -1.10
N ALA A 302 0.59 3.16 -1.90
CA ALA A 302 0.61 3.92 -3.15
C ALA A 302 0.65 5.42 -2.81
N VAL A 303 1.59 6.12 -3.42
CA VAL A 303 1.78 7.56 -3.19
C VAL A 303 1.54 8.30 -4.50
N PHE A 304 0.52 9.14 -4.51
CA PHE A 304 0.31 10.10 -5.59
C PHE A 304 1.10 11.38 -5.26
N VAL A 305 1.84 11.87 -6.24
CA VAL A 305 2.61 13.11 -6.14
C VAL A 305 1.97 14.16 -7.03
N PRO A 306 1.28 15.17 -6.47
CA PRO A 306 0.62 16.21 -7.25
C PRO A 306 1.61 16.95 -8.13
N ALA A 307 1.31 17.05 -9.43
CA ALA A 307 2.15 17.74 -10.42
C ALA A 307 3.63 17.30 -10.45
N ASP A 308 3.91 16.07 -10.02
CA ASP A 308 5.26 15.52 -9.84
C ASP A 308 6.15 16.37 -8.90
N ASP A 309 5.52 17.15 -8.02
CA ASP A 309 6.21 18.00 -7.04
C ASP A 309 6.42 17.23 -5.71
N TYR A 310 7.60 16.66 -5.54
CA TYR A 310 8.00 15.96 -4.33
C TYR A 310 8.17 16.86 -3.09
N THR A 311 8.13 18.19 -3.29
CA THR A 311 8.19 19.16 -2.18
C THR A 311 6.82 19.53 -1.64
N ASP A 312 5.75 19.08 -2.28
CA ASP A 312 4.39 19.23 -1.75
C ASP A 312 4.30 18.62 -0.33
N PRO A 313 3.69 19.32 0.64
CA PRO A 313 3.67 18.88 2.04
C PRO A 313 3.12 17.47 2.27
N ALA A 314 2.14 17.01 1.49
CA ALA A 314 1.53 15.69 1.69
C ALA A 314 2.49 14.55 1.32
N PRO A 315 3.03 14.45 0.09
CA PRO A 315 4.04 13.45 -0.21
C PRO A 315 5.30 13.61 0.63
N ALA A 316 5.77 14.83 0.88
CA ALA A 316 6.97 15.05 1.70
C ALA A 316 6.81 14.50 3.12
N THR A 317 5.64 14.67 3.74
CA THR A 317 5.34 14.10 5.06
C THR A 317 5.28 12.58 5.01
N ALA A 318 4.67 11.99 3.97
CA ALA A 318 4.62 10.54 3.79
C ALA A 318 6.03 9.96 3.61
N PHE A 319 6.90 10.58 2.80
CA PHE A 319 8.28 10.15 2.57
C PHE A 319 9.10 10.02 3.85
N ALA A 320 8.89 10.90 4.81
CA ALA A 320 9.61 10.87 6.08
C ALA A 320 9.41 9.54 6.86
N HIS A 321 8.32 8.85 6.61
CA HIS A 321 7.99 7.57 7.27
C HIS A 321 8.43 6.33 6.48
N LEU A 322 8.81 6.47 5.21
CA LEU A 322 9.11 5.33 4.36
C LEU A 322 10.49 4.71 4.63
N ASP A 323 10.53 3.39 4.67
CA ASP A 323 11.75 2.60 4.79
C ASP A 323 12.32 2.17 3.43
N ALA A 324 11.44 2.01 2.45
CA ALA A 324 11.80 1.66 1.08
C ALA A 324 10.86 2.34 0.08
N THR A 325 11.34 2.50 -1.15
CA THR A 325 10.56 3.00 -2.28
C THR A 325 10.68 2.05 -3.45
N THR A 326 9.56 1.76 -4.10
CA THR A 326 9.48 0.99 -5.34
C THR A 326 8.90 1.90 -6.41
N ASN A 327 9.72 2.27 -7.38
CA ASN A 327 9.32 3.17 -8.47
C ASN A 327 9.03 2.36 -9.73
N LEU A 328 7.82 2.48 -10.25
CA LEU A 328 7.41 1.87 -11.52
C LEU A 328 7.57 2.88 -12.65
N GLU A 329 8.28 2.49 -13.70
CA GLU A 329 8.67 3.35 -14.82
C GLU A 329 7.99 2.91 -16.11
N ARG A 330 7.34 3.85 -16.81
CA ARG A 330 6.63 3.58 -18.06
C ARG A 330 7.56 3.10 -19.18
N LYS A 331 8.79 3.63 -19.27
CA LYS A 331 9.76 3.20 -20.27
C LYS A 331 10.03 1.69 -20.20
N LEU A 332 10.04 1.11 -19.01
CA LEU A 332 10.24 -0.33 -18.86
C LEU A 332 9.04 -1.12 -19.40
N THR A 333 7.82 -0.61 -19.23
CA THR A 333 6.63 -1.26 -19.83
C THR A 333 6.67 -1.21 -21.36
N GLU A 334 7.13 -0.12 -21.94
CA GLU A 334 7.31 0.05 -23.38
C GLU A 334 8.36 -0.91 -23.96
N MET A 335 9.36 -1.29 -23.14
CA MET A 335 10.38 -2.28 -23.46
C MET A 335 9.94 -3.73 -23.20
N GLY A 336 8.71 -3.93 -22.68
CA GLY A 336 8.20 -5.25 -22.29
C GLY A 336 8.91 -5.85 -21.07
N ILE A 337 9.43 -5.01 -20.17
CA ILE A 337 10.08 -5.42 -18.93
C ILE A 337 9.04 -5.33 -17.80
N TYR A 338 8.68 -6.48 -17.24
CA TYR A 338 7.73 -6.61 -16.13
C TYR A 338 8.32 -7.47 -15.01
N PRO A 339 8.18 -7.07 -13.72
CA PRO A 339 7.59 -5.81 -13.27
C PRO A 339 8.41 -4.59 -13.72
N ALA A 340 7.73 -3.49 -14.00
CA ALA A 340 8.37 -2.27 -14.51
C ALA A 340 9.04 -1.45 -13.39
N VAL A 341 9.71 -2.11 -12.46
CA VAL A 341 10.42 -1.48 -11.34
C VAL A 341 11.73 -0.87 -11.84
N ASP A 342 11.89 0.44 -11.65
CA ASP A 342 13.16 1.12 -11.97
C ASP A 342 14.24 0.70 -10.95
N PRO A 343 15.27 -0.02 -11.40
CA PRO A 343 16.30 -0.56 -10.52
C PRO A 343 17.24 0.51 -9.94
N LEU A 344 17.28 1.70 -10.52
CA LEU A 344 18.13 2.81 -10.08
C LEU A 344 17.37 3.84 -9.23
N ALA A 345 16.08 4.00 -9.45
CA ALA A 345 15.24 4.93 -8.70
C ALA A 345 14.60 4.30 -7.45
N SER A 346 14.51 2.99 -7.39
CA SER A 346 13.99 2.26 -6.22
C SER A 346 15.07 2.12 -5.15
N THR A 347 14.71 2.35 -3.89
CA THR A 347 15.67 2.38 -2.77
C THR A 347 15.14 1.63 -1.56
N SER A 348 16.04 1.19 -0.68
CA SER A 348 15.70 0.62 0.61
C SER A 348 16.77 0.91 1.65
N ARG A 349 16.34 1.25 2.86
CA ARG A 349 17.23 1.34 4.03
C ARG A 349 17.80 -0.01 4.44
N ALA A 350 17.16 -1.11 4.02
CA ALA A 350 17.62 -2.45 4.30
C ALA A 350 18.80 -2.88 3.46
N LEU A 351 19.14 -2.17 2.38
CA LEU A 351 20.28 -2.52 1.52
C LEU A 351 21.59 -2.06 2.16
N GLU A 352 21.93 -2.72 3.26
CA GLU A 352 23.16 -2.53 4.02
C GLU A 352 23.78 -3.88 4.37
N PRO A 353 25.13 -3.99 4.42
CA PRO A 353 25.83 -5.24 4.73
C PRO A 353 25.40 -5.87 6.06
N SER A 354 25.06 -5.05 7.05
CA SER A 354 24.60 -5.47 8.38
C SER A 354 23.23 -6.16 8.38
N ILE A 355 22.42 -5.93 7.36
CA ILE A 355 21.05 -6.46 7.26
C ILE A 355 20.98 -7.58 6.22
N VAL A 356 21.40 -7.31 4.97
CA VAL A 356 21.29 -8.29 3.87
C VAL A 356 22.51 -9.20 3.74
N GLY A 357 23.61 -8.87 4.40
CA GLY A 357 24.89 -9.55 4.27
C GLY A 357 25.79 -8.93 3.18
N GLN A 358 27.11 -9.19 3.31
CA GLN A 358 28.12 -8.56 2.46
C GLN A 358 27.95 -8.93 0.97
N GLU A 359 27.75 -10.21 0.68
CA GLU A 359 27.63 -10.70 -0.70
C GLU A 359 26.41 -10.09 -1.42
N HIS A 360 25.25 -10.07 -0.78
CA HIS A 360 24.06 -9.46 -1.36
C HIS A 360 24.27 -7.96 -1.63
N TYR A 361 24.84 -7.25 -0.68
CA TYR A 361 25.13 -5.83 -0.82
C TYR A 361 26.08 -5.54 -1.99
N GLU A 362 27.18 -6.28 -2.10
CA GLU A 362 28.15 -6.13 -3.20
C GLU A 362 27.52 -6.40 -4.56
N VAL A 363 26.80 -7.51 -4.70
CA VAL A 363 26.11 -7.87 -5.95
C VAL A 363 25.08 -6.79 -6.34
N ALA A 364 24.29 -6.29 -5.39
CA ALA A 364 23.32 -5.23 -5.65
C ALA A 364 24.00 -3.93 -6.11
N ARG A 365 25.13 -3.55 -5.49
CA ARG A 365 25.90 -2.38 -5.88
C ARG A 365 26.54 -2.51 -7.26
N ASP A 366 27.06 -3.68 -7.58
CA ASP A 366 27.65 -3.96 -8.89
C ASP A 366 26.58 -3.94 -10.00
N VAL A 367 25.39 -4.50 -9.73
CA VAL A 367 24.25 -4.40 -10.64
C VAL A 367 23.85 -2.93 -10.87
N GLN A 368 23.72 -2.14 -9.81
CA GLN A 368 23.37 -0.72 -9.93
C GLN A 368 24.44 0.07 -10.71
N SER A 369 25.71 -0.17 -10.43
CA SER A 369 26.83 0.48 -11.12
C SER A 369 26.85 0.14 -12.61
N THR A 370 26.65 -1.13 -12.96
CA THR A 370 26.59 -1.60 -14.34
C THR A 370 25.42 -0.96 -15.10
N LEU A 371 24.24 -0.92 -14.49
CA LEU A 371 23.06 -0.29 -15.09
C LEU A 371 23.21 1.23 -15.20
N GLN A 372 23.84 1.88 -14.23
CA GLN A 372 24.14 3.32 -14.27
C GLN A 372 25.10 3.65 -15.42
N LYS A 373 26.17 2.90 -15.55
CA LYS A 373 27.11 3.06 -16.67
C LYS A 373 26.44 2.84 -18.03
N TYR A 374 25.56 1.84 -18.10
CA TYR A 374 24.77 1.61 -19.31
C TYR A 374 23.87 2.80 -19.66
N ARG A 375 23.19 3.38 -18.65
CA ARG A 375 22.36 4.59 -18.86
C ARG A 375 23.16 5.74 -19.42
N GLU A 376 24.38 5.97 -18.92
CA GLU A 376 25.28 7.01 -19.42
C GLU A 376 25.75 6.76 -20.87
N LEU A 377 25.97 5.49 -21.22
CA LEU A 377 26.39 5.09 -22.56
C LEU A 377 25.25 5.12 -23.59
N GLN A 378 23.99 5.06 -23.16
CA GLN A 378 22.84 5.05 -24.07
C GLN A 378 22.79 6.29 -24.98
N ASP A 379 23.13 7.48 -24.47
CA ASP A 379 23.15 8.70 -25.26
C ASP A 379 24.26 8.64 -26.33
N ILE A 380 25.40 8.07 -25.99
CA ILE A 380 26.51 7.87 -26.93
C ILE A 380 26.13 6.86 -28.00
N ILE A 381 25.52 5.75 -27.62
CA ILE A 381 25.03 4.70 -28.53
C ILE A 381 23.99 5.27 -29.51
N ALA A 382 23.08 6.10 -29.03
CA ALA A 382 22.04 6.72 -29.84
C ALA A 382 22.59 7.68 -30.92
N ILE A 383 23.71 8.33 -30.65
CA ILE A 383 24.33 9.32 -31.56
C ILE A 383 25.38 8.67 -32.47
N LEU A 384 26.27 7.86 -31.90
CA LEU A 384 27.45 7.35 -32.59
C LEU A 384 27.37 5.86 -32.99
N GLY A 385 26.43 5.12 -32.38
CA GLY A 385 26.32 3.67 -32.56
C GLY A 385 27.20 2.86 -31.59
N MET A 386 26.95 1.57 -31.54
CA MET A 386 27.70 0.63 -30.69
C MET A 386 29.17 0.46 -31.08
N ASP A 387 29.46 0.61 -32.39
CA ASP A 387 30.81 0.35 -32.92
C ASP A 387 31.87 1.32 -32.42
N GLU A 388 31.46 2.52 -32.02
CA GLU A 388 32.35 3.56 -31.51
C GLU A 388 32.72 3.38 -30.03
N LEU A 389 32.10 2.43 -29.32
CA LEU A 389 32.43 2.12 -27.95
C LEU A 389 33.74 1.32 -27.85
N SER A 390 34.44 1.51 -26.72
CA SER A 390 35.55 0.64 -26.37
C SER A 390 35.09 -0.81 -26.13
N ASP A 391 35.96 -1.78 -26.27
CA ASP A 391 35.61 -3.19 -26.03
C ASP A 391 35.11 -3.43 -24.62
N GLU A 392 35.66 -2.72 -23.61
CA GLU A 392 35.18 -2.74 -22.22
C GLU A 392 33.76 -2.19 -22.08
N ASP A 393 33.45 -1.07 -22.76
CA ASP A 393 32.12 -0.49 -22.73
C ASP A 393 31.10 -1.36 -23.47
N LYS A 394 31.48 -1.98 -24.58
CA LYS A 394 30.64 -2.97 -25.30
C LYS A 394 30.27 -4.14 -24.38
N GLN A 395 31.25 -4.70 -23.69
CA GLN A 395 30.99 -5.78 -22.74
C GLN A 395 30.08 -5.33 -21.59
N THR A 396 30.28 -4.12 -21.05
CA THR A 396 29.42 -3.55 -20.04
C THR A 396 27.99 -3.40 -20.53
N VAL A 397 27.77 -2.89 -21.73
CA VAL A 397 26.42 -2.75 -22.33
C VAL A 397 25.76 -4.10 -22.51
N GLU A 398 26.49 -5.11 -23.02
CA GLU A 398 25.93 -6.46 -23.22
C GLU A 398 25.52 -7.12 -21.90
N ARG A 399 26.35 -7.01 -20.86
CA ARG A 399 26.01 -7.51 -19.51
C ARG A 399 24.86 -6.73 -18.89
N ALA A 400 24.85 -5.40 -19.03
CA ALA A 400 23.76 -4.56 -18.53
C ALA A 400 22.40 -4.91 -19.15
N ARG A 401 22.37 -5.22 -20.44
CA ARG A 401 21.13 -5.68 -21.11
C ARG A 401 20.66 -7.02 -20.58
N ARG A 402 21.56 -7.98 -20.38
CA ARG A 402 21.22 -9.27 -19.74
C ARG A 402 20.69 -9.06 -18.33
N ILE A 403 21.35 -8.22 -17.53
CA ILE A 403 20.88 -7.86 -16.17
C ILE A 403 19.50 -7.23 -16.23
N GLN A 404 19.28 -6.25 -17.10
CA GLN A 404 17.99 -5.57 -17.22
C GLN A 404 16.86 -6.55 -17.59
N PHE A 405 17.09 -7.45 -18.53
CA PHE A 405 16.09 -8.46 -18.88
C PHE A 405 15.92 -9.51 -17.79
N PHE A 406 16.98 -9.90 -17.09
CA PHE A 406 16.88 -10.87 -15.99
C PHE A 406 16.19 -10.29 -14.75
N LEU A 407 16.14 -8.97 -14.58
CA LEU A 407 15.30 -8.33 -13.57
C LEU A 407 13.81 -8.49 -13.86
N SER A 408 13.42 -8.78 -15.09
CA SER A 408 12.04 -9.13 -15.44
C SER A 408 11.68 -10.55 -14.98
N GLN A 409 10.40 -10.77 -14.72
CA GLN A 409 9.92 -12.01 -14.13
C GLN A 409 8.45 -12.24 -14.47
N ASN A 410 8.07 -13.48 -14.73
CA ASN A 410 6.66 -13.84 -14.88
C ASN A 410 6.00 -13.95 -13.50
N PHE A 411 4.82 -13.38 -13.38
CA PHE A 411 4.01 -13.41 -12.18
C PHE A 411 2.93 -14.50 -12.24
N HIS A 412 2.65 -15.13 -11.09
CA HIS A 412 1.60 -16.13 -10.97
C HIS A 412 0.23 -15.55 -11.31
N VAL A 413 -0.04 -14.34 -10.84
CA VAL A 413 -1.32 -13.66 -11.10
C VAL A 413 -1.51 -13.28 -12.57
N ALA A 414 -0.46 -13.28 -13.38
CA ALA A 414 -0.51 -12.98 -14.80
C ALA A 414 -0.57 -14.24 -15.70
N GLU A 415 -0.49 -15.44 -15.15
CA GLU A 415 -0.45 -16.71 -15.91
C GLU A 415 -1.62 -16.85 -16.89
N GLN A 416 -2.82 -16.51 -16.43
CA GLN A 416 -4.04 -16.60 -17.25
C GLN A 416 -4.03 -15.65 -18.46
N PHE A 417 -3.26 -14.55 -18.41
CA PHE A 417 -3.18 -13.58 -19.50
C PHE A 417 -2.00 -13.83 -20.42
N THR A 418 -0.88 -14.31 -19.86
CA THR A 418 0.37 -14.50 -20.60
C THR A 418 0.53 -15.92 -21.13
N GLY A 419 -0.16 -16.90 -20.53
CA GLY A 419 0.03 -18.33 -20.80
C GLY A 419 1.38 -18.86 -20.32
N GLN A 420 2.14 -18.07 -19.57
CA GLN A 420 3.46 -18.44 -19.05
C GLN A 420 3.37 -18.66 -17.56
N LYS A 421 4.02 -19.69 -17.05
CA LYS A 421 4.04 -20.02 -15.63
C LYS A 421 4.77 -18.92 -14.84
N GLY A 422 4.18 -18.49 -13.75
CA GLY A 422 4.78 -17.56 -12.80
C GLY A 422 5.93 -18.21 -12.01
N SER A 423 6.77 -17.38 -11.44
CA SER A 423 7.92 -17.85 -10.66
C SER A 423 8.08 -17.04 -9.36
N TYR A 424 8.36 -17.76 -8.30
CA TYR A 424 8.87 -17.21 -7.03
C TYR A 424 10.37 -17.54 -6.97
N VAL A 425 11.21 -16.54 -6.85
CA VAL A 425 12.66 -16.73 -6.82
C VAL A 425 13.20 -16.37 -5.45
N PRO A 426 13.73 -17.35 -4.68
CA PRO A 426 14.34 -17.07 -3.40
C PRO A 426 15.50 -16.07 -3.51
N VAL A 427 15.66 -15.21 -2.52
CA VAL A 427 16.69 -14.14 -2.55
C VAL A 427 18.11 -14.68 -2.73
N LYS A 428 18.42 -15.81 -2.12
CA LYS A 428 19.74 -16.47 -2.28
C LYS A 428 20.01 -16.87 -3.72
N THR A 429 19.02 -17.41 -4.40
CA THR A 429 19.09 -17.76 -5.83
C THR A 429 19.27 -16.51 -6.67
N THR A 430 18.52 -15.45 -6.38
CA THR A 430 18.63 -14.16 -7.07
C THR A 430 20.05 -13.59 -6.96
N VAL A 431 20.60 -13.51 -5.75
CA VAL A 431 21.96 -13.00 -5.52
C VAL A 431 23.02 -13.82 -6.26
N ALA A 432 22.93 -15.16 -6.17
CA ALA A 432 23.86 -16.06 -6.85
C ALA A 432 23.79 -15.91 -8.38
N ASN A 433 22.59 -15.84 -8.93
CA ASN A 433 22.41 -15.74 -10.38
C ASN A 433 22.91 -14.39 -10.93
N PHE A 434 22.63 -13.28 -10.25
CA PHE A 434 23.16 -11.97 -10.68
C PHE A 434 24.68 -11.89 -10.55
N LYS A 435 25.26 -12.48 -9.51
CA LYS A 435 26.72 -12.59 -9.38
C LYS A 435 27.32 -13.32 -10.58
N ASP A 436 26.77 -14.45 -10.96
CA ASP A 436 27.23 -15.23 -12.10
C ASP A 436 27.15 -14.46 -13.42
N ILE A 437 26.11 -13.63 -13.61
CA ILE A 437 26.02 -12.74 -14.78
C ILE A 437 27.11 -11.66 -14.74
N LEU A 438 27.33 -11.03 -13.59
CA LEU A 438 28.38 -10.01 -13.40
C LEU A 438 29.77 -10.59 -13.65
N ASP A 439 30.05 -11.83 -13.20
CA ASP A 439 31.29 -12.55 -13.41
C ASP A 439 31.49 -13.00 -14.89
N GLY A 440 30.48 -12.80 -15.74
CA GLY A 440 30.59 -13.11 -17.17
C GLY A 440 30.40 -14.58 -17.52
N LYS A 441 29.91 -15.42 -16.63
CA LYS A 441 29.70 -16.85 -16.90
C LYS A 441 28.74 -17.13 -18.04
N TYR A 442 27.83 -16.19 -18.30
CA TYR A 442 26.77 -16.33 -19.30
C TYR A 442 26.86 -15.32 -20.44
N ASP A 443 28.05 -14.76 -20.68
CA ASP A 443 28.27 -13.78 -21.76
C ASP A 443 27.99 -14.37 -23.15
N HIS A 444 28.04 -15.70 -23.30
CA HIS A 444 27.78 -16.43 -24.55
C HIS A 444 26.27 -16.63 -24.81
N ILE A 445 25.39 -16.40 -23.83
CA ILE A 445 23.94 -16.56 -23.98
C ILE A 445 23.32 -15.28 -24.51
N PRO A 446 22.44 -15.35 -25.53
CA PRO A 446 21.73 -14.18 -26.07
C PRO A 446 20.88 -13.48 -24.99
N GLU A 447 20.80 -12.15 -25.06
CA GLU A 447 20.10 -11.34 -24.08
C GLU A 447 18.59 -11.69 -23.96
N ASP A 448 17.94 -12.09 -25.06
CA ASP A 448 16.51 -12.46 -25.07
C ASP A 448 16.20 -13.72 -24.25
N ALA A 449 17.19 -14.57 -23.97
CA ALA A 449 17.02 -15.73 -23.09
C ALA A 449 16.75 -15.33 -21.63
N PHE A 450 17.19 -14.14 -21.23
CA PHE A 450 17.06 -13.61 -19.87
C PHE A 450 15.70 -12.92 -19.61
N ARG A 451 14.88 -12.76 -20.64
CA ARG A 451 13.62 -12.01 -20.54
C ARG A 451 12.50 -12.85 -19.93
N LEU A 452 11.81 -12.31 -18.90
CA LEU A 452 10.64 -12.89 -18.27
C LEU A 452 10.85 -14.35 -17.80
N VAL A 453 11.91 -14.58 -17.09
CA VAL A 453 12.29 -15.90 -16.52
C VAL A 453 12.42 -15.81 -15.02
N GLY A 454 12.41 -16.93 -14.32
CA GLY A 454 12.64 -17.02 -12.90
C GLY A 454 14.13 -17.09 -12.55
N SER A 455 14.69 -18.29 -12.56
CA SER A 455 16.08 -18.55 -12.23
C SER A 455 16.96 -18.69 -13.47
N MET A 456 18.25 -18.89 -13.26
CA MET A 456 19.21 -19.15 -14.34
C MET A 456 18.93 -20.48 -15.06
N ASP A 457 18.33 -21.46 -14.39
CA ASP A 457 17.92 -22.72 -15.01
C ASP A 457 16.91 -22.48 -16.13
N ASP A 458 15.99 -21.52 -15.95
CA ASP A 458 15.01 -21.13 -16.97
C ASP A 458 15.70 -20.42 -18.15
N VAL A 459 16.73 -19.60 -17.88
CA VAL A 459 17.54 -18.96 -18.93
C VAL A 459 18.23 -20.02 -19.79
N ILE A 460 18.84 -21.01 -19.16
CA ILE A 460 19.54 -22.12 -19.84
C ILE A 460 18.55 -22.94 -20.68
N ALA A 461 17.40 -23.28 -20.12
CA ALA A 461 16.35 -23.99 -20.86
C ALA A 461 15.89 -23.20 -22.09
N LYS A 462 15.61 -21.90 -21.92
CA LYS A 462 15.19 -21.02 -23.00
C LYS A 462 16.27 -20.82 -24.06
N ALA A 463 17.54 -20.72 -23.65
CA ALA A 463 18.67 -20.64 -24.59
C ALA A 463 18.79 -21.91 -25.46
N LYS A 464 18.60 -23.10 -24.86
CA LYS A 464 18.58 -24.38 -25.61
C LYS A 464 17.43 -24.42 -26.64
N ASP A 465 16.24 -23.94 -26.24
CA ASP A 465 15.10 -23.84 -27.15
C ASP A 465 15.36 -22.87 -28.31
N MET A 466 16.22 -21.87 -28.12
CA MET A 466 16.70 -20.94 -29.13
C MET A 466 17.84 -21.53 -29.99
N GLY A 467 18.27 -22.76 -29.73
CA GLY A 467 19.32 -23.44 -30.49
C GLY A 467 20.75 -23.05 -30.12
N VAL A 468 20.95 -22.50 -28.91
CA VAL A 468 22.27 -22.14 -28.39
C VAL A 468 22.82 -23.30 -27.59
N GLU A 469 24.07 -23.69 -27.86
CA GLU A 469 24.81 -24.64 -27.02
C GLU A 469 25.19 -23.95 -25.69
N VAL A 470 24.71 -24.50 -24.57
CA VAL A 470 24.94 -23.97 -23.21
C VAL A 470 25.68 -25.01 -22.36
#